data_3a6131ca48c9aa25b29fd9f0e1ee5977
#
_entry.id   3a6131ca48c9aa25b29fd9f0e1ee5977
#
_cell.length_a   1.000
_cell.length_b   1.000
_cell.length_c   1.000
_cell.angle_alpha   90.00
_cell.angle_beta   90.00
_cell.angle_gamma   90.00
#
_symmetry.space_group_name_H-M   'P 1'
#
loop_
_entity.id
_entity.type
_entity.pdbx_description
1 polymer ?
#
loop_
_entity_poly.entity_id
_entity_poly.type
_entity_poly.pdbx_seq_one_letter_code
_entity_poly.pdbx_strand_id
1 'polypeptide(L)' 'MTKEILVIDDNLDIRLLISEILRDRGFKVREAANFDQAHLEINKKLPDVAIIDVKLDKGDNDGIE' A
#
# COMPACT_ATOMS: atom_id res chain seq x y z
N MET A 1 -11.18 18.84 0.13
CA MET A 1 -11.59 17.47 -0.10
C MET A 1 -10.51 16.51 0.26
N THR A 2 -10.88 15.42 0.87
CA THR A 2 -9.90 14.46 1.36
C THR A 2 -9.56 13.46 0.28
N LYS A 3 -8.29 13.29 0.01
CA LYS A 3 -7.85 12.26 -0.92
C LYS A 3 -7.76 10.93 -0.22
N GLU A 4 -8.06 9.88 -0.96
CA GLU A 4 -8.03 8.54 -0.43
C GLU A 4 -6.87 7.78 -1.05
N ILE A 5 -6.08 7.17 -0.20
CA ILE A 5 -4.87 6.45 -0.62
C ILE A 5 -4.99 5.00 -0.22
N LEU A 6 -4.70 4.12 -1.15
CA LEU A 6 -4.62 2.69 -0.87
C LEU A 6 -3.16 2.32 -0.73
N VAL A 7 -2.79 1.76 0.42
CA VAL A 7 -1.42 1.35 0.69
C VAL A 7 -1.34 -0.16 0.59
N ILE A 8 -0.50 -0.66 -0.29
CA ILE A 8 -0.33 -2.08 -0.52
C ILE A 8 1.08 -2.46 -0.11
N ASP A 9 1.20 -3.25 0.95
CA ASP A 9 2.50 -3.66 1.46
C ASP A 9 2.30 -4.97 2.21
N ASP A 10 3.11 -5.97 1.91
CA ASP A 10 3.00 -7.26 2.56
C ASP A 10 3.58 -7.26 3.97
N ASN A 11 4.36 -6.26 4.33
CA ASN A 11 4.90 -6.13 5.67
C ASN A 11 3.96 -5.27 6.51
N LEU A 12 3.37 -5.88 7.53
CA LEU A 12 2.39 -5.18 8.35
C LEU A 12 2.96 -3.95 9.02
N ASP A 13 4.16 -4.04 9.56
CA ASP A 13 4.75 -2.92 10.31
C ASP A 13 5.00 -1.72 9.41
N ILE A 14 5.51 -1.96 8.21
CA ILE A 14 5.76 -0.89 7.27
C ILE A 14 4.46 -0.31 6.76
N ARG A 15 3.49 -1.17 6.48
CA ARG A 15 2.17 -0.72 6.02
C ARG A 15 1.51 0.18 7.07
N LEU A 16 1.59 -0.20 8.33
CA LEU A 16 1.02 0.60 9.41
C LEU A 16 1.74 1.93 9.54
N LEU A 17 3.06 1.92 9.41
CA LEU A 17 3.84 3.14 9.51
C LEU A 17 3.47 4.12 8.40
N ILE A 18 3.41 3.65 7.17
CA ILE A 18 3.04 4.50 6.04
C ILE A 18 1.62 5.04 6.23
N SER A 19 0.71 4.17 6.64
CA SER A 19 -0.68 4.56 6.84
C SER A 19 -0.81 5.63 7.91
N GLU A 20 -0.04 5.49 8.98
CA GLU A 20 -0.08 6.46 10.07
C GLU A 20 0.43 7.81 9.63
N ILE A 21 1.53 7.83 8.88
CA ILE A 21 2.08 9.08 8.38
C ILE A 21 1.08 9.78 7.46
N LEU A 22 0.42 9.02 6.60
CA LEU A 22 -0.54 9.60 5.67
C LEU A 22 -1.78 10.11 6.38
N ARG A 23 -2.28 9.37 7.35
CA ARG A 23 -3.43 9.83 8.13
C ARG A 23 -3.12 11.10 8.89
N ASP A 24 -1.88 11.20 9.39
CA ASP A 24 -1.44 12.38 10.09
C ASP A 24 -1.45 13.61 9.19
N ARG A 25 -1.32 13.43 7.92
CA ARG A 25 -1.34 14.52 6.96
C ARG A 25 -2.74 14.78 6.39
N GLY A 26 -3.74 14.13 6.92
CA GLY A 26 -5.12 14.38 6.55
C GLY A 26 -5.66 13.53 5.43
N PHE A 27 -4.94 12.50 5.01
CA PHE A 27 -5.43 11.60 3.96
C PHE A 27 -6.29 10.51 4.57
N LYS A 28 -7.23 10.01 3.79
CA LYS A 28 -7.92 8.78 4.13
C LYS A 28 -7.08 7.63 3.61
N VAL A 29 -6.92 6.60 4.41
CA VAL A 29 -6.05 5.49 4.02
C VAL A 29 -6.79 4.18 4.14
N ARG A 30 -6.68 3.37 3.09
CA ARG A 30 -7.08 1.98 3.12
C ARG A 30 -5.83 1.14 2.96
N GLU A 31 -5.86 -0.08 3.45
CA GLU A 31 -4.69 -0.94 3.46
C GLU A 31 -4.98 -2.27 2.82
N ALA A 32 -3.99 -2.83 2.15
CA ALA A 32 -4.06 -4.15 1.59
C ALA A 32 -2.71 -4.84 1.80
N ALA A 33 -2.75 -6.11 2.15
CA ALA A 33 -1.52 -6.86 2.40
C ALA A 33 -0.95 -7.48 1.14
N ASN A 34 -1.76 -7.59 0.10
CA ASN A 34 -1.32 -8.21 -1.14
C ASN A 34 -2.20 -7.70 -2.29
N PHE A 35 -1.89 -8.14 -3.49
CA PHE A 35 -2.62 -7.68 -4.66
C PHE A 35 -4.07 -8.17 -4.68
N ASP A 36 -4.35 -9.34 -4.14
CA ASP A 36 -5.72 -9.84 -4.08
C ASP A 36 -6.58 -8.94 -3.21
N GLN A 37 -6.09 -8.56 -2.05
CA GLN A 37 -6.80 -7.63 -1.18
C GLN A 37 -6.93 -6.25 -1.81
N ALA A 38 -5.87 -5.80 -2.47
CA ALA A 38 -5.91 -4.52 -3.16
C ALA A 38 -6.96 -4.51 -4.25
N HIS A 39 -7.07 -5.60 -4.99
CA HIS A 39 -8.06 -5.73 -6.04
C HIS A 39 -9.48 -5.62 -5.48
N LEU A 40 -9.72 -6.29 -4.35
CA LEU A 40 -11.01 -6.21 -3.70
C LEU A 40 -11.32 -4.77 -3.26
N GLU A 41 -10.34 -4.08 -2.72
CA GLU A 41 -10.54 -2.70 -2.27
C GLU A 41 -10.82 -1.77 -3.45
N ILE A 42 -10.12 -1.96 -4.54
CA ILE A 42 -10.32 -1.15 -5.74
C ILE A 42 -11.69 -1.40 -6.32
N ASN A 43 -12.17 -2.63 -6.28
CA ASN A 43 -13.51 -2.95 -6.77
C ASN A 43 -14.61 -2.32 -5.92
N LYS A 44 -14.36 -2.14 -4.63
CA LYS A 44 -15.33 -1.46 -3.78
C LYS A 44 -15.37 0.04 -4.10
N LYS A 45 -14.22 0.64 -4.25
CA LYS A 45 -14.11 2.06 -4.54
C LYS A 45 -12.69 2.36 -5.00
N LEU A 46 -12.57 3.10 -6.09
CA LEU A 46 -11.26 3.48 -6.59
C LEU A 46 -10.61 4.50 -5.67
N PRO A 47 -9.37 4.26 -5.26
CA PRO A 47 -8.65 5.27 -4.50
C PRO A 47 -8.15 6.37 -5.43
N ASP A 48 -7.80 7.51 -4.86
CA ASP A 48 -7.19 8.57 -5.65
C ASP A 48 -5.74 8.24 -5.99
N VAL A 49 -5.05 7.55 -5.09
CA VAL A 49 -3.66 7.18 -5.28
C VAL A 49 -3.45 5.78 -4.67
N ALA A 50 -2.60 5.00 -5.28
CA ALA A 50 -2.19 3.71 -4.72
C ALA A 50 -0.68 3.74 -4.51
N ILE A 51 -0.25 3.38 -3.31
CA ILE A 51 1.17 3.23 -3.00
C ILE A 51 1.46 1.74 -2.90
N ILE A 52 2.36 1.27 -3.72
CA ILE A 52 2.68 -0.14 -3.77
C ILE A 52 4.13 -0.33 -3.35
N ASP A 53 4.32 -1.05 -2.25
CA ASP A 53 5.66 -1.37 -1.78
C ASP A 53 5.74 -2.86 -1.62
N VAL A 54 5.91 -3.55 -2.72
CA VAL A 54 6.00 -5.00 -2.71
C VAL A 54 7.45 -5.38 -2.82
N LYS A 55 7.97 -6.03 -1.79
CA LYS A 55 9.33 -6.46 -1.83
C LYS A 55 9.41 -7.65 -2.70
N LEU A 56 10.20 -7.56 -3.73
CA LEU A 56 10.47 -8.68 -4.56
C LEU A 56 11.59 -9.40 -3.92
N ASP A 57 11.23 -10.40 -3.22
CA ASP A 57 12.19 -11.10 -2.55
C ASP A 57 13.05 -11.86 -3.36
N LYS A 58 13.12 -11.95 -4.18
CA LYS A 58 13.88 -12.77 -4.78
C LYS A 58 15.11 -12.47 -5.02
N GLY A 59 15.75 -12.48 -4.65
CA GLY A 59 16.69 -12.15 -4.69
C GLY A 59 17.35 -11.80 -5.34
N ASP A 60 16.88 -11.69 -5.48
CA ASP A 60 17.41 -11.44 -5.74
C ASP A 60 18.14 -10.96 -6.20
N ASN A 61 18.14 -10.72 -6.28
CA ASN A 61 18.67 -10.24 -6.44
C ASN A 61 19.51 -10.05 -6.85
N ASP A 62 19.49 -10.26 -7.05
CA ASP A 62 20.15 -10.17 -7.19
C ASP A 62 20.78 -9.87 -7.83
N GLY A 63 20.71 -9.79 -8.06
CA GLY A 63 21.13 -9.52 -8.45
C GLY A 63 21.75 -8.89 -9.02
N ILE A 64 21.57 -8.71 -9.09
CA ILE A 64 21.98 -8.04 -9.38
C ILE A 64 22.80 -7.77 -9.70
N GLU A 65 22.90 -7.89 -9.82
CA GLU A 65 23.32 -7.67 -9.87
C GLU A 65 23.72 -7.53 -10.14
#